data_38bcca1d304c35f751766c497482bdf6
#
_entry.id   38bcca1d304c35f751766c497482bdf6
#
_cell.length_a   1.000
_cell.length_b   1.000
_cell.length_c   1.000
_cell.angle_alpha   90.00
_cell.angle_beta   90.00
_cell.angle_gamma   90.00
#
_symmetry.space_group_name_H-M   'P 1'
#
loop_
_entity.id
_entity.type
_entity.pdbx_description
1 polymer ?
#
loop_
_entity_poly.entity_id
_entity_poly.type
_entity_poly.pdbx_seq_one_letter_code
_entity_poly.pdbx_strand_id
1 'polypeptide(L)'
;MHSGRLDFAIFSETGLTDWRPGAHPKMLYLFDNISVDTGRRELRQHGELRAVEPQVFDLLEYLIRNRDRVVSREDLLVGVWNGRIVSESTIASRINAVRTAIGDNGEDQRLVRTVLRKGIRFVGAVREEPRPEATTTVTAAEQSRSVLSLPDRPSIAVLPFTNMGSDTEQDYFADGISEDIITALSKLRWFFVIARNSSFTYKGRAVDIRQVGHELGVRYVLEGSVRKGGGRVRISVQLIDAETGKHLWADRYDRDLTDIFALQDEITKKVVAAIEPKLLEAEGTRLQHRSPRDFGAWDMLIRANSLFWRLTKDESQAAIAVLRQLVERYPLYAAAHSMLAFFLLVSRQGGWHMMEPQVTQAATLAARAVELDDSDPWAHLALGFVAFTRRRTDEAVEEFQRALDLNPNFAAAHGFLGCTLAFDARSDQAIDHTEQAIRMSPHDPQNALLNAALAAAHYQAGRYADAVGFGRRAIQQRFELTNGHRIYVASLAQAGRIDEARAALARLQELHPENSIAWIERNVPYTPGPMAKFLEGFRKAGLQ
;
A
#
# COMPACT_ATOMS: atom_id res chain seq x y z
N MET A 1 4.02 67.92 10.00
CA MET A 1 3.86 67.92 8.54
C MET A 1 3.39 66.54 8.15
N HIS A 2 2.09 66.40 7.97
CA HIS A 2 1.40 65.16 7.59
C HIS A 2 1.37 65.10 6.05
N SER A 3 1.73 63.99 5.46
CA SER A 3 1.38 63.69 4.08
C SER A 3 0.65 62.36 4.02
N GLY A 4 -0.66 62.46 3.88
CA GLY A 4 -1.51 61.31 3.63
C GLY A 4 -1.33 60.81 2.21
N ARG A 5 -1.23 59.49 2.05
CA ARG A 5 -1.43 58.79 0.79
C ARG A 5 -2.87 58.36 0.67
N LEU A 6 -3.53 58.90 -0.32
CA LEU A 6 -4.83 58.46 -0.81
C LEU A 6 -4.63 57.24 -1.69
N ASP A 7 -5.17 56.10 -1.27
CA ASP A 7 -5.26 54.92 -2.12
C ASP A 7 -6.42 55.14 -3.12
N PHE A 8 -6.05 55.23 -4.38
CA PHE A 8 -7.00 55.20 -5.49
C PHE A 8 -7.41 53.74 -5.75
N ALA A 9 -8.62 53.40 -5.36
CA ALA A 9 -9.28 52.19 -5.83
C ALA A 9 -9.61 52.37 -7.33
N ILE A 10 -8.94 51.64 -8.19
CA ILE A 10 -9.27 51.54 -9.61
C ILE A 10 -10.46 50.61 -9.74
N PHE A 11 -11.64 51.17 -9.96
CA PHE A 11 -12.80 50.43 -10.45
C PHE A 11 -12.54 50.00 -11.90
N SER A 12 -12.32 48.73 -12.16
CA SER A 12 -12.38 48.18 -13.51
C SER A 12 -13.83 47.84 -13.86
N GLU A 13 -14.38 48.58 -14.82
CA GLU A 13 -15.66 48.30 -15.47
C GLU A 13 -15.56 47.10 -16.40
N THR A 14 -15.44 45.88 -15.86
CA THR A 14 -15.83 44.66 -16.54
C THR A 14 -16.36 43.72 -15.48
N GLY A 15 -17.69 43.63 -15.37
CA GLY A 15 -18.41 42.81 -14.40
C GLY A 15 -18.30 41.29 -14.62
N LEU A 16 -17.11 40.78 -14.81
CA LEU A 16 -16.78 39.35 -14.75
C LEU A 16 -16.34 39.06 -13.32
N THR A 17 -17.30 38.70 -12.47
CA THR A 17 -16.97 38.08 -11.19
C THR A 17 -16.22 36.80 -11.48
N ASP A 18 -15.00 36.66 -10.91
CA ASP A 18 -14.11 35.50 -11.01
C ASP A 18 -14.82 34.29 -10.35
N TRP A 19 -15.72 33.64 -11.10
CA TRP A 19 -16.50 32.52 -10.61
C TRP A 19 -15.61 31.27 -10.65
N ARG A 20 -15.39 30.69 -9.48
CA ARG A 20 -14.74 29.38 -9.33
C ARG A 20 -15.64 28.47 -8.50
N PRO A 21 -15.91 27.21 -8.92
CA PRO A 21 -16.66 26.27 -8.12
C PRO A 21 -16.04 26.12 -6.71
N GLY A 22 -16.83 26.38 -5.67
CA GLY A 22 -16.39 26.27 -4.28
C GLY A 22 -15.73 27.51 -3.65
N ALA A 23 -15.45 28.58 -4.41
CA ALA A 23 -14.82 29.82 -3.89
C ALA A 23 -15.81 30.84 -3.29
N HIS A 24 -17.10 30.53 -3.27
CA HIS A 24 -18.15 31.45 -2.82
C HIS A 24 -18.77 31.05 -1.48
N PRO A 25 -19.40 31.99 -0.75
CA PRO A 25 -20.11 31.65 0.49
C PRO A 25 -21.11 30.54 0.28
N LYS A 26 -21.16 29.61 1.24
CA LYS A 26 -22.07 28.48 1.23
C LYS A 26 -23.50 28.96 1.46
N MET A 27 -24.36 28.74 0.47
CA MET A 27 -25.73 29.20 0.45
C MET A 27 -26.71 28.05 0.31
N LEU A 28 -27.88 28.20 0.90
CA LEU A 28 -29.05 27.38 0.65
C LEU A 28 -30.01 28.17 -0.22
N TYR A 29 -30.21 27.74 -1.46
CA TYR A 29 -31.18 28.31 -2.38
C TYR A 29 -32.48 27.52 -2.32
N LEU A 30 -33.58 28.21 -2.09
CA LEU A 30 -34.91 27.61 -2.00
C LEU A 30 -35.80 28.24 -3.10
N PHE A 31 -36.42 27.39 -3.92
CA PHE A 31 -37.38 27.80 -4.93
C PHE A 31 -38.36 26.68 -5.21
N ASP A 32 -39.65 27.02 -5.39
CA ASP A 32 -40.75 26.05 -5.46
C ASP A 32 -40.63 25.03 -4.31
N ASN A 33 -40.48 23.76 -4.66
CA ASN A 33 -40.27 22.62 -3.72
C ASN A 33 -38.85 22.05 -3.79
N ILE A 34 -37.91 22.88 -4.25
CA ILE A 34 -36.51 22.50 -4.48
C ILE A 34 -35.61 23.27 -3.51
N SER A 35 -34.64 22.55 -2.96
CA SER A 35 -33.53 23.15 -2.21
C SER A 35 -32.19 22.75 -2.81
N VAL A 36 -31.32 23.75 -3.02
CA VAL A 36 -29.95 23.57 -3.52
C VAL A 36 -28.99 24.03 -2.44
N ASP A 37 -28.34 23.09 -1.78
CA ASP A 37 -27.32 23.34 -0.76
C ASP A 37 -25.93 23.35 -1.42
N THR A 38 -25.34 24.52 -1.61
CA THR A 38 -24.04 24.66 -2.26
C THR A 38 -22.89 24.20 -1.36
N GLY A 39 -23.10 24.16 -0.04
CA GLY A 39 -22.11 23.67 0.92
C GLY A 39 -21.98 22.16 0.94
N ARG A 40 -23.10 21.44 0.79
CA ARG A 40 -23.16 19.98 0.70
C ARG A 40 -23.15 19.45 -0.73
N ARG A 41 -23.36 20.34 -1.73
CA ARG A 41 -23.59 20.00 -3.13
C ARG A 41 -24.76 19.04 -3.31
N GLU A 42 -25.85 19.31 -2.57
CA GLU A 42 -27.09 18.52 -2.56
C GLU A 42 -28.21 19.27 -3.25
N LEU A 43 -28.93 18.56 -4.14
CA LEU A 43 -30.22 18.98 -4.66
C LEU A 43 -31.31 18.12 -4.01
N ARG A 44 -32.31 18.74 -3.42
CA ARG A 44 -33.49 18.02 -2.89
C ARG A 44 -34.75 18.54 -3.54
N GLN A 45 -35.66 17.63 -3.86
CA GLN A 45 -36.99 17.95 -4.36
C GLN A 45 -38.01 17.31 -3.43
N HIS A 46 -38.97 18.07 -2.93
CA HIS A 46 -39.92 17.64 -1.88
C HIS A 46 -39.22 17.07 -0.62
N GLY A 47 -38.03 17.52 -0.30
CA GLY A 47 -37.21 17.03 0.81
C GLY A 47 -36.38 15.79 0.49
N GLU A 48 -36.62 15.08 -0.61
CA GLU A 48 -35.87 13.91 -1.03
C GLU A 48 -34.61 14.28 -1.82
N LEU A 49 -33.52 13.59 -1.55
CA LEU A 49 -32.24 13.80 -2.23
C LEU A 49 -32.33 13.33 -3.70
N ARG A 50 -31.96 14.20 -4.63
CA ARG A 50 -31.86 13.89 -6.05
C ARG A 50 -30.39 13.75 -6.45
N ALA A 51 -30.05 12.61 -7.04
CA ALA A 51 -28.72 12.41 -7.62
C ALA A 51 -28.56 13.31 -8.86
N VAL A 52 -27.56 14.18 -8.84
CA VAL A 52 -27.24 15.10 -9.93
C VAL A 52 -25.74 14.99 -10.23
N GLU A 53 -25.40 14.91 -11.52
CA GLU A 53 -24.00 14.92 -11.93
C GLU A 53 -23.29 16.20 -11.49
N PRO A 54 -22.02 16.12 -11.05
CA PRO A 54 -21.29 17.29 -10.53
C PRO A 54 -21.32 18.51 -11.46
N GLN A 55 -21.17 18.33 -12.76
CA GLN A 55 -21.17 19.41 -13.75
C GLN A 55 -22.56 20.02 -13.98
N VAL A 56 -23.62 19.21 -13.81
CA VAL A 56 -25.01 19.69 -13.88
C VAL A 56 -25.33 20.52 -12.63
N PHE A 57 -24.81 20.14 -11.47
CA PHE A 57 -24.93 20.91 -10.23
C PHE A 57 -24.20 22.25 -10.35
N ASP A 58 -22.97 22.27 -10.86
CA ASP A 58 -22.19 23.50 -11.06
C ASP A 58 -22.87 24.47 -12.03
N LEU A 59 -23.45 23.93 -13.11
CA LEU A 59 -24.22 24.74 -14.05
C LEU A 59 -25.47 25.31 -13.41
N LEU A 60 -26.20 24.54 -12.61
CA LEU A 60 -27.40 25.03 -11.90
C LEU A 60 -27.02 26.14 -10.89
N GLU A 61 -26.00 25.92 -10.08
CA GLU A 61 -25.50 26.94 -9.14
C GLU A 61 -25.08 28.20 -9.86
N TYR A 62 -24.34 28.08 -10.97
CA TYR A 62 -23.93 29.23 -11.78
C TYR A 62 -25.11 30.02 -12.32
N LEU A 63 -26.15 29.36 -12.83
CA LEU A 63 -27.36 29.98 -13.34
C LEU A 63 -28.16 30.68 -12.23
N ILE A 64 -28.30 30.08 -11.05
CA ILE A 64 -28.99 30.67 -9.90
C ILE A 64 -28.29 31.95 -9.42
N ARG A 65 -26.98 31.94 -9.32
CA ARG A 65 -26.17 33.08 -8.89
C ARG A 65 -26.19 34.23 -9.89
N ASN A 66 -26.33 33.92 -11.17
CA ASN A 66 -26.41 34.92 -12.26
C ASN A 66 -27.84 35.18 -12.74
N ARG A 67 -28.89 34.91 -11.92
CA ARG A 67 -30.29 35.02 -12.31
C ARG A 67 -30.74 36.42 -12.71
N ASP A 68 -29.98 37.44 -12.31
CA ASP A 68 -30.30 38.84 -12.62
C ASP A 68 -29.94 39.22 -14.06
N ARG A 69 -29.14 38.39 -14.75
CA ARG A 69 -28.74 38.63 -16.14
C ARG A 69 -28.94 37.41 -17.03
N VAL A 70 -28.84 37.59 -18.31
CA VAL A 70 -28.75 36.49 -19.28
C VAL A 70 -27.31 36.01 -19.31
N VAL A 71 -27.10 34.71 -19.08
CA VAL A 71 -25.81 34.05 -19.15
C VAL A 71 -25.55 33.66 -20.60
N SER A 72 -24.50 34.21 -21.20
CA SER A 72 -24.08 33.91 -22.56
C SER A 72 -23.37 32.56 -22.66
N ARG A 73 -23.14 32.10 -23.90
CA ARG A 73 -22.31 30.89 -24.13
C ARG A 73 -20.87 31.07 -23.62
N GLU A 74 -20.31 32.26 -23.84
CA GLU A 74 -18.94 32.56 -23.38
C GLU A 74 -18.87 32.57 -21.86
N ASP A 75 -19.87 33.14 -21.18
CA ASP A 75 -19.99 33.07 -19.72
C ASP A 75 -19.99 31.63 -19.20
N LEU A 76 -20.74 30.74 -19.88
CA LEU A 76 -20.78 29.33 -19.51
C LEU A 76 -19.45 28.65 -19.71
N LEU A 77 -18.77 28.87 -20.84
CA LEU A 77 -17.45 28.28 -21.11
C LEU A 77 -16.43 28.73 -20.08
N VAL A 78 -16.42 29.99 -19.72
CA VAL A 78 -15.48 30.50 -18.69
C VAL A 78 -15.90 30.02 -17.30
N GLY A 79 -17.18 30.23 -16.93
CA GLY A 79 -17.65 30.00 -15.58
C GLY A 79 -17.81 28.52 -15.22
N VAL A 80 -18.38 27.68 -16.07
CA VAL A 80 -18.71 26.29 -15.77
C VAL A 80 -17.64 25.31 -16.30
N TRP A 81 -17.03 25.61 -17.44
CA TRP A 81 -16.03 24.75 -18.09
C TRP A 81 -14.59 25.25 -17.95
N ASN A 82 -14.32 26.28 -17.13
CA ASN A 82 -12.97 26.82 -16.90
C ASN A 82 -12.22 27.15 -18.20
N GLY A 83 -12.93 27.75 -19.19
CA GLY A 83 -12.37 28.11 -20.48
C GLY A 83 -12.18 26.94 -21.48
N ARG A 84 -12.57 25.71 -21.14
CA ARG A 84 -12.51 24.58 -22.09
C ARG A 84 -13.57 24.73 -23.18
N ILE A 85 -13.18 24.58 -24.44
CA ILE A 85 -14.09 24.58 -25.59
C ILE A 85 -14.89 23.29 -25.60
N VAL A 86 -16.21 23.40 -25.48
CA VAL A 86 -17.15 22.27 -25.61
C VAL A 86 -18.12 22.51 -26.76
N SER A 87 -18.68 21.45 -27.33
CA SER A 87 -19.63 21.52 -28.42
C SER A 87 -20.97 22.13 -27.98
N GLU A 88 -21.72 22.72 -28.91
CA GLU A 88 -23.07 23.23 -28.62
C GLU A 88 -24.01 22.14 -28.12
N SER A 89 -23.88 20.93 -28.67
CA SER A 89 -24.66 19.77 -28.24
C SER A 89 -24.37 19.39 -26.77
N THR A 90 -23.14 19.53 -26.32
CA THR A 90 -22.75 19.28 -24.90
C THR A 90 -23.41 20.31 -23.97
N ILE A 91 -23.34 21.59 -24.33
CA ILE A 91 -23.98 22.65 -23.55
C ILE A 91 -25.51 22.46 -23.50
N ALA A 92 -26.15 22.19 -24.65
CA ALA A 92 -27.58 21.93 -24.72
C ALA A 92 -28.01 20.70 -23.89
N SER A 93 -27.23 19.62 -23.97
CA SER A 93 -27.46 18.40 -23.16
C SER A 93 -27.39 18.67 -21.65
N ARG A 94 -26.39 19.44 -21.19
CA ARG A 94 -26.24 19.81 -19.77
C ARG A 94 -27.35 20.75 -19.28
N ILE A 95 -27.83 21.68 -20.14
CA ILE A 95 -28.98 22.53 -19.82
C ILE A 95 -30.25 21.70 -19.65
N ASN A 96 -30.48 20.75 -20.55
CA ASN A 96 -31.61 19.83 -20.42
C ASN A 96 -31.51 18.98 -19.17
N ALA A 97 -30.31 18.50 -18.81
CA ALA A 97 -30.10 17.80 -17.56
C ALA A 97 -30.39 18.67 -16.32
N VAL A 98 -30.00 19.94 -16.32
CA VAL A 98 -30.40 20.91 -15.27
C VAL A 98 -31.90 21.01 -15.18
N ARG A 99 -32.61 21.24 -16.30
CA ARG A 99 -34.09 21.33 -16.31
C ARG A 99 -34.72 20.07 -15.73
N THR A 100 -34.31 18.89 -16.18
CA THR A 100 -34.82 17.62 -15.68
C THR A 100 -34.58 17.50 -14.17
N ALA A 101 -33.40 17.85 -13.67
CA ALA A 101 -33.06 17.77 -12.26
C ALA A 101 -33.94 18.64 -11.36
N ILE A 102 -34.40 19.79 -11.87
CA ILE A 102 -35.25 20.74 -11.14
C ILE A 102 -36.74 20.65 -11.55
N GLY A 103 -37.15 19.59 -12.24
CA GLY A 103 -38.55 19.39 -12.66
C GLY A 103 -39.06 20.45 -13.64
N ASP A 104 -38.18 20.99 -14.49
CA ASP A 104 -38.48 21.87 -15.62
C ASP A 104 -38.27 21.11 -16.93
N ASN A 105 -38.74 21.61 -18.03
CA ASN A 105 -38.58 21.06 -19.37
C ASN A 105 -38.26 22.13 -20.43
N GLY A 106 -37.94 21.67 -21.63
CA GLY A 106 -37.57 22.56 -22.74
C GLY A 106 -38.75 23.33 -23.36
N GLU A 107 -39.99 22.91 -23.14
CA GLU A 107 -41.20 23.53 -23.68
C GLU A 107 -41.71 24.62 -22.75
N ASP A 108 -41.91 24.29 -21.47
CA ASP A 108 -42.43 25.22 -20.48
C ASP A 108 -41.43 26.30 -20.05
N GLN A 109 -40.16 25.93 -19.92
CA GLN A 109 -39.04 26.80 -19.53
C GLN A 109 -39.38 27.68 -18.33
N ARG A 110 -40.01 27.08 -17.33
CA ARG A 110 -40.58 27.75 -16.17
C ARG A 110 -39.51 28.31 -15.22
N LEU A 111 -38.40 27.56 -15.07
CA LEU A 111 -37.30 27.93 -14.19
C LEU A 111 -36.03 28.30 -14.95
N VAL A 112 -35.73 27.62 -16.07
CA VAL A 112 -34.57 27.92 -16.92
C VAL A 112 -35.01 28.25 -18.32
N ARG A 113 -34.99 29.56 -18.65
CA ARG A 113 -35.47 30.11 -19.91
C ARG A 113 -34.34 30.33 -20.91
N THR A 114 -34.55 29.87 -22.15
CA THR A 114 -33.69 30.23 -23.28
C THR A 114 -34.06 31.57 -23.84
N VAL A 115 -33.08 32.48 -23.93
CA VAL A 115 -33.26 33.82 -24.56
C VAL A 115 -32.60 33.76 -25.93
N LEU A 116 -33.45 33.81 -26.97
CA LEU A 116 -33.03 33.62 -28.36
C LEU A 116 -31.84 34.54 -28.72
N ARG A 117 -30.75 33.92 -29.27
CA ARG A 117 -29.51 34.59 -29.66
C ARG A 117 -28.71 35.27 -28.53
N LYS A 118 -29.16 35.20 -27.28
CA LYS A 118 -28.49 35.88 -26.15
C LYS A 118 -27.94 34.90 -25.10
N GLY A 119 -28.57 33.74 -24.91
CA GLY A 119 -28.12 32.76 -23.91
C GLY A 119 -29.26 32.20 -23.07
N ILE A 120 -29.01 32.00 -21.80
CA ILE A 120 -29.90 31.32 -20.87
C ILE A 120 -30.05 32.15 -19.60
N ARG A 121 -31.20 32.09 -18.96
CA ARG A 121 -31.45 32.78 -17.71
C ARG A 121 -32.26 31.92 -16.76
N PHE A 122 -31.85 31.86 -15.49
CA PHE A 122 -32.70 31.34 -14.44
C PHE A 122 -33.75 32.39 -14.06
N VAL A 123 -35.01 32.01 -14.01
CA VAL A 123 -36.13 32.94 -13.81
C VAL A 123 -37.01 32.58 -12.61
N GLY A 124 -36.69 31.49 -11.88
CA GLY A 124 -37.40 31.11 -10.67
C GLY A 124 -37.19 32.12 -9.54
N ALA A 125 -38.23 32.32 -8.71
CA ALA A 125 -38.10 33.12 -7.50
C ALA A 125 -37.27 32.35 -6.45
N VAL A 126 -36.05 32.80 -6.20
CA VAL A 126 -35.13 32.18 -5.27
C VAL A 126 -35.09 32.91 -3.95
N ARG A 127 -35.33 32.21 -2.88
CA ARG A 127 -35.02 32.65 -1.53
C ARG A 127 -33.62 32.17 -1.16
N GLU A 128 -32.77 33.08 -0.74
CA GLU A 128 -31.43 32.80 -0.27
C GLU A 128 -31.43 32.75 1.25
N GLU A 129 -30.99 31.67 1.79
CA GLU A 129 -30.70 31.55 3.21
C GLU A 129 -29.21 31.40 3.37
N PRO A 130 -28.51 32.42 3.96
CA PRO A 130 -27.16 32.21 4.40
C PRO A 130 -27.21 31.00 5.34
N ARG A 131 -26.47 29.98 5.06
CA ARG A 131 -26.38 28.91 6.04
C ARG A 131 -25.73 29.51 7.28
N PRO A 132 -26.41 29.57 8.46
CA PRO A 132 -25.75 30.03 9.67
C PRO A 132 -24.53 29.14 9.84
N GLU A 133 -23.33 29.70 9.80
CA GLU A 133 -22.21 29.10 10.47
C GLU A 133 -22.71 28.95 11.91
N ALA A 134 -22.99 27.72 12.29
CA ALA A 134 -23.39 27.43 13.66
C ALA A 134 -22.27 27.97 14.56
N THR A 135 -22.55 29.12 15.17
CA THR A 135 -21.74 29.68 16.24
C THR A 135 -22.01 28.83 17.46
N THR A 136 -21.64 27.59 17.37
CA THR A 136 -21.40 26.74 18.51
C THR A 136 -19.97 27.06 18.88
N THR A 137 -19.75 27.47 20.11
CA THR A 137 -18.43 27.47 20.77
C THR A 137 -17.90 26.05 20.73
N VAL A 138 -17.31 25.70 19.59
CA VAL A 138 -16.67 24.41 19.36
C VAL A 138 -15.31 24.54 20.00
N THR A 139 -15.14 23.82 21.12
CA THR A 139 -13.84 23.52 21.69
C THR A 139 -12.91 23.03 20.58
N ALA A 140 -11.62 23.35 20.66
CA ALA A 140 -10.59 23.06 19.64
C ALA A 140 -10.55 21.59 19.12
N ALA A 141 -11.31 20.70 19.76
CA ALA A 141 -11.49 19.29 19.36
C ALA A 141 -12.49 19.07 18.19
N GLU A 142 -13.34 20.04 17.84
CA GLU A 142 -14.37 19.86 16.79
C GLU A 142 -14.04 20.55 15.47
N GLN A 143 -13.07 21.47 15.43
CA GLN A 143 -12.55 22.05 14.19
C GLN A 143 -11.72 21.05 13.37
N SER A 144 -11.34 19.92 13.97
CA SER A 144 -10.66 18.81 13.29
C SER A 144 -11.58 17.88 12.49
N ARG A 145 -12.90 18.12 12.44
CA ARG A 145 -13.88 17.17 11.84
C ARG A 145 -14.30 17.45 10.39
N SER A 146 -13.73 18.44 9.71
CA SER A 146 -13.91 18.63 8.26
C SER A 146 -12.71 18.17 7.42
N VAL A 147 -11.67 17.67 8.06
CA VAL A 147 -10.61 16.88 7.42
C VAL A 147 -11.21 15.51 7.15
N LEU A 148 -11.10 15.00 5.92
CA LEU A 148 -11.35 13.58 5.64
C LEU A 148 -10.62 12.81 6.74
N SER A 149 -11.36 12.16 7.64
CA SER A 149 -10.73 11.38 8.70
C SER A 149 -9.80 10.38 8.03
N LEU A 150 -8.51 10.47 8.38
CA LEU A 150 -7.54 9.50 7.88
C LEU A 150 -8.11 8.11 8.14
N PRO A 151 -8.12 7.22 7.15
CA PRO A 151 -8.52 5.84 7.37
C PRO A 151 -7.73 5.27 8.57
N ASP A 152 -8.33 4.36 9.33
CA ASP A 152 -7.63 3.65 10.41
C ASP A 152 -6.40 2.87 9.91
N ARG A 153 -6.31 2.66 8.59
CA ARG A 153 -5.17 2.07 7.89
C ARG A 153 -4.25 3.14 7.32
N PRO A 154 -2.94 2.86 7.18
CA PRO A 154 -2.03 3.75 6.46
C PRO A 154 -2.57 4.04 5.07
N SER A 155 -2.61 5.30 4.70
CA SER A 155 -3.15 5.75 3.42
C SER A 155 -2.05 6.36 2.56
N ILE A 156 -2.02 5.97 1.28
CA ILE A 156 -1.01 6.40 0.32
C ILE A 156 -1.65 6.90 -0.97
N ALA A 157 -1.10 7.99 -1.51
CA ALA A 157 -1.35 8.45 -2.86
C ALA A 157 -0.08 8.30 -3.70
N VAL A 158 -0.21 7.79 -4.90
CA VAL A 158 0.86 7.78 -5.90
C VAL A 158 0.58 8.90 -6.88
N LEU A 159 1.43 9.92 -6.90
CA LEU A 159 1.31 11.02 -7.85
C LEU A 159 1.78 10.58 -9.24
N PRO A 160 1.24 11.19 -10.31
CA PRO A 160 1.75 10.98 -11.65
C PRO A 160 3.25 11.29 -11.71
N PHE A 161 4.04 10.37 -12.20
CA PHE A 161 5.49 10.59 -12.34
C PHE A 161 5.74 11.69 -13.36
N THR A 162 6.68 12.57 -13.03
CA THR A 162 7.04 13.70 -13.89
C THR A 162 7.93 13.23 -15.03
N ASN A 163 7.53 13.45 -16.27
CA ASN A 163 8.43 13.32 -17.41
C ASN A 163 9.41 14.51 -17.43
N MET A 164 10.70 14.21 -17.27
CA MET A 164 11.80 15.20 -17.31
C MET A 164 12.40 15.38 -18.70
N GLY A 165 11.83 14.73 -19.72
CA GLY A 165 12.21 14.83 -21.13
C GLY A 165 11.30 15.80 -21.88
N SER A 166 11.71 16.17 -23.10
CA SER A 166 10.93 17.01 -24.03
C SER A 166 9.95 16.22 -24.92
N ASP A 167 9.98 14.90 -24.85
CA ASP A 167 9.22 13.99 -25.69
C ASP A 167 7.90 13.60 -24.99
N THR A 168 6.78 13.97 -25.59
CA THR A 168 5.43 13.69 -25.07
C THR A 168 5.05 12.19 -25.10
N GLU A 169 5.70 11.37 -25.94
CA GLU A 169 5.51 9.91 -25.91
C GLU A 169 5.98 9.29 -24.59
N GLN A 170 6.86 9.96 -23.87
CA GLN A 170 7.32 9.51 -22.55
C GLN A 170 6.30 9.77 -21.44
N ASP A 171 5.30 10.59 -21.66
CA ASP A 171 4.22 10.83 -20.68
C ASP A 171 3.40 9.56 -20.47
N TYR A 172 3.14 8.78 -21.52
CA TYR A 172 2.47 7.48 -21.40
C TYR A 172 3.25 6.50 -20.53
N PHE A 173 4.56 6.49 -20.69
CA PHE A 173 5.42 5.61 -19.90
C PHE A 173 5.45 6.02 -18.41
N ALA A 174 5.56 7.31 -18.12
CA ALA A 174 5.54 7.84 -16.76
C ALA A 174 4.16 7.61 -16.10
N ASP A 175 3.08 7.84 -16.84
CA ASP A 175 1.71 7.57 -16.38
C ASP A 175 1.49 6.07 -16.12
N GLY A 176 1.96 5.20 -17.05
CA GLY A 176 1.84 3.75 -16.93
C GLY A 176 2.52 3.22 -15.67
N ILE A 177 3.77 3.63 -15.39
CA ILE A 177 4.45 3.26 -14.15
C ILE A 177 3.64 3.66 -12.92
N SER A 178 3.09 4.89 -12.89
CA SER A 178 2.30 5.36 -11.75
C SER A 178 1.02 4.54 -11.56
N GLU A 179 0.35 4.18 -12.66
CA GLU A 179 -0.86 3.36 -12.67
C GLU A 179 -0.59 1.92 -12.23
N ASP A 180 0.51 1.33 -12.71
CA ASP A 180 0.94 -0.02 -12.34
C ASP A 180 1.31 -0.09 -10.85
N ILE A 181 1.98 0.94 -10.31
CA ILE A 181 2.28 1.04 -8.89
C ILE A 181 0.99 1.16 -8.06
N ILE A 182 0.02 2.01 -8.47
CA ILE A 182 -1.28 2.11 -7.80
C ILE A 182 -1.97 0.74 -7.77
N THR A 183 -2.00 0.05 -8.91
CA THR A 183 -2.62 -1.26 -9.04
C THR A 183 -1.94 -2.29 -8.16
N ALA A 184 -0.62 -2.32 -8.14
CA ALA A 184 0.14 -3.27 -7.34
C ALA A 184 0.04 -2.99 -5.82
N LEU A 185 0.09 -1.71 -5.40
CA LEU A 185 -0.12 -1.33 -4.01
C LEU A 185 -1.54 -1.63 -3.53
N SER A 186 -2.56 -1.53 -4.41
CA SER A 186 -3.95 -1.84 -4.07
C SER A 186 -4.17 -3.32 -3.73
N LYS A 187 -3.27 -4.22 -4.12
CA LYS A 187 -3.26 -5.63 -3.71
C LYS A 187 -2.76 -5.82 -2.28
N LEU A 188 -2.06 -4.83 -1.72
CA LEU A 188 -1.59 -4.85 -0.34
C LEU A 188 -2.71 -4.37 0.57
N ARG A 189 -3.42 -5.29 1.22
CA ARG A 189 -4.59 -4.99 2.05
C ARG A 189 -4.31 -4.13 3.29
N TRP A 190 -3.04 -3.96 3.63
CA TRP A 190 -2.56 -3.14 4.73
C TRP A 190 -2.76 -1.65 4.50
N PHE A 191 -2.85 -1.22 3.23
CA PHE A 191 -2.89 0.18 2.85
C PHE A 191 -4.22 0.58 2.23
N PHE A 192 -4.62 1.80 2.49
CA PHE A 192 -5.65 2.48 1.73
C PHE A 192 -4.97 3.26 0.60
N VAL A 193 -5.16 2.81 -0.63
CA VAL A 193 -4.53 3.42 -1.81
C VAL A 193 -5.54 4.33 -2.50
N ILE A 194 -5.15 5.59 -2.73
CA ILE A 194 -5.97 6.55 -3.46
C ILE A 194 -6.09 6.11 -4.93
N ALA A 195 -7.33 6.15 -5.44
CA ALA A 195 -7.61 5.80 -6.83
C ALA A 195 -6.91 6.75 -7.81
N ARG A 196 -6.48 6.21 -8.97
CA ARG A 196 -5.78 6.91 -10.03
C ARG A 196 -6.38 8.29 -10.37
N ASN A 197 -7.68 8.35 -10.57
CA ASN A 197 -8.34 9.59 -11.00
C ASN A 197 -8.16 10.74 -10.02
N SER A 198 -8.08 10.47 -8.72
CA SER A 198 -7.84 11.48 -7.69
C SER A 198 -6.37 11.93 -7.68
N SER A 199 -5.43 10.99 -7.75
CA SER A 199 -3.99 11.29 -7.79
C SER A 199 -3.61 12.07 -9.06
N PHE A 200 -4.22 11.72 -10.20
CA PHE A 200 -3.92 12.33 -11.50
C PHE A 200 -4.48 13.76 -11.67
N THR A 201 -5.28 14.27 -10.74
CA THR A 201 -5.65 15.70 -10.71
C THR A 201 -4.44 16.61 -10.45
N TYR A 202 -3.35 16.06 -9.93
CA TYR A 202 -2.11 16.78 -9.67
C TYR A 202 -1.10 16.74 -10.84
N LYS A 203 -1.44 16.08 -11.96
CA LYS A 203 -0.54 15.98 -13.10
C LYS A 203 -0.15 17.36 -13.65
N GLY A 204 1.17 17.60 -13.79
CA GLY A 204 1.72 18.85 -14.31
C GLY A 204 1.62 20.05 -13.36
N ARG A 205 1.26 19.84 -12.09
CA ARG A 205 1.15 20.89 -11.08
C ARG A 205 2.32 20.79 -10.10
N ALA A 206 2.94 21.93 -9.80
CA ALA A 206 3.84 22.03 -8.66
C ALA A 206 2.99 22.10 -7.39
N VAL A 207 3.06 21.09 -6.54
CA VAL A 207 2.23 20.98 -5.33
C VAL A 207 3.10 20.74 -4.11
N ASP A 208 2.67 21.29 -2.97
CA ASP A 208 3.23 20.93 -1.68
C ASP A 208 2.67 19.56 -1.26
N ILE A 209 3.55 18.62 -0.94
CA ILE A 209 3.18 17.26 -0.54
C ILE A 209 2.30 17.24 0.71
N ARG A 210 2.48 18.18 1.63
CA ARG A 210 1.63 18.33 2.83
C ARG A 210 0.21 18.73 2.45
N GLN A 211 0.09 19.61 1.46
CA GLN A 211 -1.20 20.02 0.93
C GLN A 211 -1.90 18.84 0.23
N VAL A 212 -1.17 18.07 -0.58
CA VAL A 212 -1.69 16.84 -1.22
C VAL A 212 -2.19 15.86 -0.18
N GLY A 213 -1.39 15.62 0.89
CA GLY A 213 -1.78 14.75 1.99
C GLY A 213 -3.07 15.18 2.67
N HIS A 214 -3.23 16.48 2.90
CA HIS A 214 -4.44 17.03 3.49
C HIS A 214 -5.67 16.95 2.55
N GLU A 215 -5.50 17.30 1.27
CA GLU A 215 -6.58 17.30 0.28
C GLU A 215 -7.09 15.90 -0.03
N LEU A 216 -6.21 14.91 -0.11
CA LEU A 216 -6.54 13.51 -0.38
C LEU A 216 -6.84 12.70 0.90
N GLY A 217 -6.58 13.25 2.08
CA GLY A 217 -6.71 12.54 3.35
C GLY A 217 -5.74 11.35 3.43
N VAL A 218 -4.47 11.53 3.01
CA VAL A 218 -3.46 10.48 3.04
C VAL A 218 -2.27 10.85 3.90
N ARG A 219 -1.67 9.83 4.52
CA ARG A 219 -0.46 9.98 5.34
C ARG A 219 0.80 9.95 4.51
N TYR A 220 0.80 9.22 3.41
CA TYR A 220 1.98 8.98 2.60
C TYR A 220 1.73 9.39 1.16
N VAL A 221 2.76 9.94 0.54
CA VAL A 221 2.74 10.28 -0.89
C VAL A 221 3.97 9.65 -1.54
N LEU A 222 3.74 8.94 -2.62
CA LEU A 222 4.77 8.46 -3.53
C LEU A 222 4.81 9.39 -4.73
N GLU A 223 5.98 9.92 -5.02
CA GLU A 223 6.21 10.70 -6.24
C GLU A 223 7.44 10.19 -6.97
N GLY A 224 7.55 10.54 -8.23
CA GLY A 224 8.69 10.12 -9.03
C GLY A 224 8.87 10.93 -10.29
N SER A 225 9.98 10.66 -10.96
CA SER A 225 10.31 11.25 -12.25
C SER A 225 10.93 10.22 -13.19
N VAL A 226 10.70 10.43 -14.48
CA VAL A 226 11.25 9.62 -15.56
C VAL A 226 12.06 10.50 -16.48
N ARG A 227 13.26 10.08 -16.81
CA ARG A 227 14.14 10.76 -17.76
C ARG A 227 14.74 9.74 -18.73
N LYS A 228 14.50 9.92 -20.02
CA LYS A 228 15.07 9.11 -21.11
C LYS A 228 16.23 9.85 -21.79
N GLY A 229 17.28 9.15 -22.15
CA GLY A 229 18.40 9.69 -22.91
C GLY A 229 19.34 8.61 -23.40
N GLY A 230 19.72 8.62 -24.68
CA GLY A 230 20.71 7.72 -25.24
C GLY A 230 20.34 6.23 -25.19
N GLY A 231 19.06 5.87 -25.33
CA GLY A 231 18.60 4.47 -25.23
C GLY A 231 18.47 3.93 -23.79
N ARG A 232 18.71 4.80 -22.79
CA ARG A 232 18.57 4.47 -21.37
C ARG A 232 17.45 5.28 -20.74
N VAL A 233 16.84 4.73 -19.71
CA VAL A 233 15.86 5.42 -18.90
C VAL A 233 16.32 5.45 -17.44
N ARG A 234 16.16 6.61 -16.82
CA ARG A 234 16.35 6.83 -15.39
C ARG A 234 15.01 7.11 -14.75
N ILE A 235 14.69 6.34 -13.72
CA ILE A 235 13.47 6.51 -12.93
C ILE A 235 13.90 6.79 -11.49
N SER A 236 13.47 7.92 -10.93
CA SER A 236 13.68 8.26 -9.52
C SER A 236 12.35 8.21 -8.82
N VAL A 237 12.30 7.60 -7.65
CA VAL A 237 11.08 7.40 -6.86
C VAL A 237 11.38 7.77 -5.42
N GLN A 238 10.43 8.41 -4.75
CA GLN A 238 10.55 8.76 -3.34
C GLN A 238 9.20 8.64 -2.62
N LEU A 239 9.28 8.13 -1.38
CA LEU A 239 8.18 8.00 -0.45
C LEU A 239 8.31 9.07 0.62
N ILE A 240 7.26 9.84 0.83
CA ILE A 240 7.25 11.01 1.70
C ILE A 240 6.12 10.86 2.71
N ASP A 241 6.40 11.13 3.98
CA ASP A 241 5.41 11.34 5.01
C ASP A 241 4.74 12.70 4.77
N ALA A 242 3.46 12.70 4.44
CA ALA A 242 2.73 13.91 4.04
C ALA A 242 2.41 14.84 5.21
N GLU A 243 2.46 14.36 6.46
CA GLU A 243 2.25 15.19 7.64
C GLU A 243 3.49 16.03 7.93
N THR A 244 4.67 15.41 7.89
CA THR A 244 5.94 16.03 8.26
C THR A 244 6.72 16.57 7.06
N GLY A 245 6.45 16.10 5.85
CA GLY A 245 7.26 16.35 4.65
C GLY A 245 8.58 15.59 4.63
N LYS A 246 8.79 14.63 5.55
CA LYS A 246 10.03 13.86 5.66
C LYS A 246 10.08 12.76 4.61
N HIS A 247 11.21 12.65 3.89
CA HIS A 247 11.46 11.52 3.00
C HIS A 247 11.72 10.27 3.83
N LEU A 248 10.89 9.25 3.65
CA LEU A 248 11.03 7.94 4.30
C LEU A 248 11.93 7.01 3.51
N TRP A 249 11.87 7.12 2.18
CA TRP A 249 12.67 6.33 1.25
C TRP A 249 12.79 7.05 -0.08
N ALA A 250 13.93 6.86 -0.74
CA ALA A 250 14.16 7.28 -2.13
C ALA A 250 15.11 6.28 -2.80
N ASP A 251 14.85 6.01 -4.08
CA ASP A 251 15.71 5.14 -4.89
C ASP A 251 15.73 5.60 -6.36
N ARG A 252 16.72 5.10 -7.10
CA ARG A 252 16.93 5.42 -8.50
C ARG A 252 17.25 4.19 -9.31
N TYR A 253 16.54 4.01 -10.40
CA TYR A 253 16.66 2.89 -11.31
C TYR A 253 17.17 3.37 -12.66
N ASP A 254 18.35 2.89 -13.09
CA ASP A 254 18.95 3.14 -14.41
C ASP A 254 18.87 1.86 -15.24
N ARG A 255 18.19 1.87 -16.38
CA ARG A 255 17.94 0.70 -17.23
C ARG A 255 18.10 1.03 -18.71
N ASP A 256 18.41 0.02 -19.50
CA ASP A 256 18.36 0.11 -20.95
C ASP A 256 16.91 -0.03 -21.42
N LEU A 257 16.50 0.77 -22.40
CA LEU A 257 15.14 0.81 -22.91
C LEU A 257 15.01 -0.19 -24.09
N THR A 258 14.98 -1.47 -23.77
CA THR A 258 14.80 -2.56 -24.77
C THR A 258 13.36 -3.00 -24.89
N ASP A 259 12.64 -3.11 -23.78
CA ASP A 259 11.23 -3.47 -23.69
C ASP A 259 10.56 -2.60 -22.61
N ILE A 260 9.64 -1.76 -23.05
CA ILE A 260 8.95 -0.79 -22.18
C ILE A 260 8.08 -1.49 -21.13
N PHE A 261 7.35 -2.52 -21.52
CA PHE A 261 6.41 -3.21 -20.62
C PHE A 261 7.15 -4.07 -19.60
N ALA A 262 8.17 -4.82 -20.02
CA ALA A 262 9.00 -5.58 -19.11
C ALA A 262 9.71 -4.67 -18.08
N LEU A 263 10.10 -3.46 -18.50
CA LEU A 263 10.70 -2.47 -17.63
C LEU A 263 9.68 -1.89 -16.63
N GLN A 264 8.46 -1.58 -17.06
CA GLN A 264 7.39 -1.13 -16.17
C GLN A 264 7.10 -2.17 -15.09
N ASP A 265 6.97 -3.44 -15.47
CA ASP A 265 6.76 -4.55 -14.55
C ASP A 265 7.91 -4.70 -13.53
N GLU A 266 9.17 -4.62 -14.01
CA GLU A 266 10.35 -4.71 -13.14
C GLU A 266 10.37 -3.59 -12.11
N ILE A 267 10.17 -2.35 -12.56
CA ILE A 267 10.20 -1.17 -11.68
C ILE A 267 9.05 -1.20 -10.69
N THR A 268 7.84 -1.52 -11.15
CA THR A 268 6.67 -1.64 -10.27
C THR A 268 6.90 -2.66 -9.16
N LYS A 269 7.40 -3.85 -9.50
CA LYS A 269 7.74 -4.90 -8.51
C LYS A 269 8.76 -4.42 -7.49
N LYS A 270 9.84 -3.76 -7.94
CA LYS A 270 10.90 -3.26 -7.06
C LYS A 270 10.42 -2.14 -6.13
N VAL A 271 9.66 -1.20 -6.67
CA VAL A 271 9.13 -0.05 -5.91
C VAL A 271 8.17 -0.54 -4.83
N VAL A 272 7.22 -1.41 -5.19
CA VAL A 272 6.23 -1.93 -4.24
C VAL A 272 6.90 -2.75 -3.13
N ALA A 273 7.84 -3.63 -3.48
CA ALA A 273 8.57 -4.44 -2.50
C ALA A 273 9.44 -3.59 -1.54
N ALA A 274 9.97 -2.45 -2.01
CA ALA A 274 10.76 -1.54 -1.16
C ALA A 274 9.87 -0.67 -0.25
N ILE A 275 8.68 -0.28 -0.71
CA ILE A 275 7.77 0.62 0.01
C ILE A 275 7.10 -0.08 1.19
N GLU A 276 6.63 -1.30 1.03
CA GLU A 276 5.87 -2.02 2.06
C GLU A 276 6.59 -2.08 3.41
N PRO A 277 7.87 -2.53 3.50
CA PRO A 277 8.60 -2.53 4.76
C PRO A 277 8.80 -1.13 5.35
N LYS A 278 9.02 -0.12 4.51
CA LYS A 278 9.25 1.27 4.95
C LYS A 278 8.00 1.92 5.51
N LEU A 279 6.85 1.63 4.96
CA LEU A 279 5.56 2.08 5.49
C LEU A 279 5.25 1.41 6.83
N LEU A 280 5.51 0.11 6.97
CA LEU A 280 5.33 -0.61 8.23
C LEU A 280 6.29 -0.10 9.32
N GLU A 281 7.55 0.20 8.97
CA GLU A 281 8.54 0.81 9.87
C GLU A 281 8.09 2.19 10.35
N ALA A 282 7.60 3.04 9.43
CA ALA A 282 7.11 4.38 9.75
C ALA A 282 5.89 4.35 10.68
N GLU A 283 4.92 3.48 10.41
CA GLU A 283 3.76 3.30 11.29
C GLU A 283 4.15 2.73 12.66
N GLY A 284 5.07 1.76 12.71
CA GLY A 284 5.61 1.24 13.96
C GLY A 284 6.28 2.33 14.81
N THR A 285 7.08 3.20 14.20
CA THR A 285 7.72 4.34 14.89
C THR A 285 6.68 5.33 15.42
N ARG A 286 5.65 5.62 14.63
CA ARG A 286 4.56 6.53 15.03
C ARG A 286 3.80 6.02 16.25
N LEU A 287 3.56 4.73 16.34
CA LEU A 287 2.83 4.12 17.46
C LEU A 287 3.61 4.12 18.78
N GLN A 288 4.94 4.27 18.76
CA GLN A 288 5.75 4.39 19.98
C GLN A 288 5.37 5.61 20.82
N HIS A 289 4.78 6.63 20.21
CA HIS A 289 4.40 7.89 20.87
C HIS A 289 2.92 7.95 21.29
N ARG A 290 2.13 6.88 21.04
CA ARG A 290 0.70 6.83 21.41
C ARG A 290 0.47 5.94 22.63
N SER A 291 -0.57 6.29 23.43
CA SER A 291 -0.97 5.45 24.56
C SER A 291 -1.54 4.10 24.08
N PRO A 292 -1.10 2.95 24.65
CA PRO A 292 -1.64 1.65 24.28
C PRO A 292 -3.17 1.48 24.47
N ARG A 293 -3.79 2.33 25.29
CA ARG A 293 -5.24 2.30 25.56
C ARG A 293 -6.06 2.81 24.37
N ASP A 294 -5.43 3.60 23.50
CA ASP A 294 -6.09 4.23 22.35
C ASP A 294 -5.87 3.46 21.04
N PHE A 295 -5.31 2.24 21.11
CA PHE A 295 -5.01 1.44 19.93
C PHE A 295 -6.26 0.74 19.41
N GLY A 296 -6.57 1.00 18.13
CA GLY A 296 -7.49 0.20 17.33
C GLY A 296 -6.87 -1.13 16.90
N ALA A 297 -7.65 -1.97 16.22
CA ALA A 297 -7.18 -3.28 15.75
C ALA A 297 -5.92 -3.17 14.87
N TRP A 298 -5.90 -2.20 13.97
CA TRP A 298 -4.75 -1.94 13.10
C TRP A 298 -3.49 -1.54 13.88
N ASP A 299 -3.63 -0.60 14.83
CA ASP A 299 -2.50 -0.12 15.63
C ASP A 299 -1.84 -1.27 16.42
N MET A 300 -2.67 -2.17 16.98
CA MET A 300 -2.16 -3.36 17.68
C MET A 300 -1.40 -4.30 16.73
N LEU A 301 -1.91 -4.50 15.51
CA LEU A 301 -1.28 -5.34 14.50
C LEU A 301 0.10 -4.80 14.10
N ILE A 302 0.19 -3.49 13.80
CA ILE A 302 1.46 -2.83 13.43
C ILE A 302 2.45 -2.86 14.59
N ARG A 303 1.98 -2.66 15.82
CA ARG A 303 2.85 -2.77 17.00
C ARG A 303 3.43 -4.17 17.13
N ALA A 304 2.61 -5.20 16.99
CA ALA A 304 3.09 -6.58 17.03
C ALA A 304 4.11 -6.85 15.93
N ASN A 305 3.84 -6.39 14.71
CA ASN A 305 4.75 -6.53 13.59
C ASN A 305 6.09 -5.82 13.84
N SER A 306 6.08 -4.57 14.30
CA SER A 306 7.29 -3.81 14.64
C SER A 306 8.15 -4.48 15.72
N LEU A 307 7.53 -5.08 16.74
CA LEU A 307 8.23 -5.83 17.77
C LEU A 307 8.85 -7.11 17.19
N PHE A 308 8.10 -7.87 16.41
CA PHE A 308 8.54 -9.15 15.89
C PHE A 308 9.79 -9.06 15.01
N TRP A 309 9.84 -8.03 14.14
CA TRP A 309 10.97 -7.85 13.21
C TRP A 309 12.26 -7.36 13.83
N ARG A 310 12.29 -7.09 15.12
CA ARG A 310 13.55 -6.90 15.87
C ARG A 310 14.29 -8.20 16.15
N LEU A 311 13.61 -9.33 15.93
CA LEU A 311 14.15 -10.69 15.92
C LEU A 311 14.85 -11.11 17.23
N THR A 312 14.47 -10.52 18.38
CA THR A 312 14.87 -11.00 19.70
C THR A 312 13.78 -11.88 20.31
N LYS A 313 14.17 -12.77 21.25
CA LYS A 313 13.23 -13.67 21.92
C LYS A 313 12.15 -12.91 22.68
N ASP A 314 12.56 -11.91 23.46
CA ASP A 314 11.65 -11.16 24.33
C ASP A 314 10.66 -10.33 23.51
N GLU A 315 11.12 -9.66 22.45
CA GLU A 315 10.26 -8.88 21.58
C GLU A 315 9.32 -9.75 20.75
N SER A 316 9.76 -10.93 20.31
CA SER A 316 8.88 -11.89 19.64
C SER A 316 7.78 -12.40 20.58
N GLN A 317 8.10 -12.66 21.85
CA GLN A 317 7.09 -13.02 22.86
C GLN A 317 6.11 -11.86 23.14
N ALA A 318 6.62 -10.64 23.24
CA ALA A 318 5.78 -9.44 23.37
C ALA A 318 4.85 -9.25 22.16
N ALA A 319 5.35 -9.44 20.95
CA ALA A 319 4.55 -9.38 19.72
C ALA A 319 3.41 -10.43 19.73
N ILE A 320 3.72 -11.68 20.09
CA ILE A 320 2.72 -12.74 20.21
C ILE A 320 1.68 -12.40 21.29
N ALA A 321 2.08 -11.81 22.41
CA ALA A 321 1.15 -11.40 23.47
C ALA A 321 0.18 -10.29 22.97
N VAL A 322 0.67 -9.32 22.23
CA VAL A 322 -0.17 -8.29 21.59
C VAL A 322 -1.15 -8.90 20.60
N LEU A 323 -0.71 -9.85 19.76
CA LEU A 323 -1.59 -10.53 18.79
C LEU A 323 -2.65 -11.40 19.45
N ARG A 324 -2.35 -12.05 20.59
CA ARG A 324 -3.35 -12.79 21.36
C ARG A 324 -4.44 -11.87 21.88
N GLN A 325 -4.08 -10.73 22.45
CA GLN A 325 -5.05 -9.71 22.87
C GLN A 325 -5.86 -9.18 21.68
N LEU A 326 -5.21 -9.03 20.51
CA LEU A 326 -5.87 -8.56 19.30
C LEU A 326 -6.94 -9.57 18.82
N VAL A 327 -6.61 -10.85 18.76
CA VAL A 327 -7.55 -11.93 18.40
C VAL A 327 -8.72 -12.02 19.40
N GLU A 328 -8.45 -11.88 20.70
CA GLU A 328 -9.46 -11.89 21.75
C GLU A 328 -10.42 -10.70 21.61
N ARG A 329 -9.88 -9.49 21.38
CA ARG A 329 -10.67 -8.26 21.28
C ARG A 329 -11.41 -8.12 19.94
N TYR A 330 -10.86 -8.68 18.85
CA TYR A 330 -11.37 -8.56 17.50
C TYR A 330 -11.39 -9.93 16.80
N PRO A 331 -12.28 -10.88 17.22
CA PRO A 331 -12.25 -12.27 16.78
C PRO A 331 -12.58 -12.49 15.29
N LEU A 332 -13.14 -11.47 14.62
CA LEU A 332 -13.44 -11.51 13.17
C LEU A 332 -12.36 -10.83 12.32
N TYR A 333 -11.26 -10.40 12.92
CA TYR A 333 -10.19 -9.73 12.18
C TYR A 333 -9.20 -10.76 11.62
N ALA A 334 -9.37 -11.18 10.35
CA ALA A 334 -8.58 -12.23 9.70
C ALA A 334 -7.06 -12.03 9.83
N ALA A 335 -6.56 -10.80 9.59
CA ALA A 335 -5.16 -10.47 9.68
C ALA A 335 -4.54 -10.73 11.07
N ALA A 336 -5.31 -10.62 12.15
CA ALA A 336 -4.81 -10.95 13.49
C ALA A 336 -4.55 -12.45 13.65
N HIS A 337 -5.42 -13.28 13.09
CA HIS A 337 -5.29 -14.74 13.12
C HIS A 337 -4.12 -15.21 12.26
N SER A 338 -3.99 -14.71 11.02
CA SER A 338 -2.90 -15.08 10.11
C SER A 338 -1.53 -14.68 10.67
N MET A 339 -1.39 -13.46 11.22
CA MET A 339 -0.14 -12.98 11.80
C MET A 339 0.21 -13.72 13.09
N LEU A 340 -0.76 -14.01 13.96
CA LEU A 340 -0.48 -14.80 15.16
C LEU A 340 0.01 -16.21 14.81
N ALA A 341 -0.67 -16.87 13.85
CA ALA A 341 -0.23 -18.17 13.35
C ALA A 341 1.20 -18.13 12.81
N PHE A 342 1.48 -17.15 11.94
CA PHE A 342 2.80 -16.98 11.34
C PHE A 342 3.89 -16.70 12.38
N PHE A 343 3.66 -15.78 13.33
CA PHE A 343 4.65 -15.44 14.37
C PHE A 343 4.93 -16.63 15.30
N LEU A 344 3.91 -17.40 15.66
CA LEU A 344 4.08 -18.63 16.40
C LEU A 344 5.03 -19.60 15.66
N LEU A 345 4.89 -19.78 14.36
CA LEU A 345 5.69 -20.72 13.56
C LEU A 345 7.12 -20.23 13.30
N VAL A 346 7.29 -18.92 12.97
CA VAL A 346 8.62 -18.35 12.70
C VAL A 346 9.49 -18.31 13.96
N SER A 347 8.90 -18.06 15.13
CA SER A 347 9.63 -18.11 16.40
C SER A 347 10.33 -19.43 16.65
N ARG A 348 9.80 -20.55 16.11
CA ARG A 348 10.45 -21.86 16.14
C ARG A 348 11.77 -21.90 15.35
N GLN A 349 11.82 -21.22 14.19
CA GLN A 349 13.02 -21.24 13.33
C GLN A 349 14.19 -20.49 13.95
N GLY A 350 13.95 -19.58 14.88
CA GLY A 350 14.97 -18.91 15.67
C GLY A 350 15.65 -19.79 16.73
N GLY A 351 15.34 -21.09 16.76
CA GLY A 351 15.86 -22.00 17.79
C GLY A 351 15.09 -21.95 19.12
N TRP A 352 14.03 -21.15 19.19
CA TRP A 352 13.18 -21.07 20.37
C TRP A 352 12.18 -22.22 20.32
N HIS A 353 12.34 -23.18 21.20
CA HIS A 353 11.57 -24.43 21.20
C HIS A 353 10.06 -24.15 21.25
N MET A 354 9.37 -24.57 20.20
CA MET A 354 7.90 -24.67 20.22
C MET A 354 7.51 -26.11 20.43
N MET A 355 6.61 -26.31 21.39
CA MET A 355 5.98 -27.60 21.60
C MET A 355 4.83 -27.82 20.61
N GLU A 356 4.50 -29.10 20.33
CA GLU A 356 3.40 -29.47 19.42
C GLU A 356 2.06 -28.71 19.67
N PRO A 357 1.67 -28.38 20.92
CA PRO A 357 0.49 -27.57 21.17
C PRO A 357 0.49 -26.20 20.46
N GLN A 358 1.66 -25.59 20.28
CA GLN A 358 1.77 -24.28 19.61
C GLN A 358 1.62 -24.42 18.07
N VAL A 359 2.11 -25.52 17.48
CA VAL A 359 1.91 -25.83 16.06
C VAL A 359 0.42 -26.09 15.80
N THR A 360 -0.24 -26.80 16.70
CA THR A 360 -1.69 -27.05 16.62
C THR A 360 -2.48 -25.74 16.76
N GLN A 361 -2.10 -24.87 17.69
CA GLN A 361 -2.70 -23.54 17.83
C GLN A 361 -2.54 -22.72 16.55
N ALA A 362 -1.32 -22.70 15.98
CA ALA A 362 -1.06 -21.99 14.73
C ALA A 362 -1.91 -22.53 13.57
N ALA A 363 -2.10 -23.84 13.49
CA ALA A 363 -2.94 -24.46 12.48
C ALA A 363 -4.42 -24.04 12.59
N THR A 364 -4.95 -24.01 13.81
CA THR A 364 -6.33 -23.53 14.06
C THR A 364 -6.50 -22.06 13.67
N LEU A 365 -5.52 -21.23 14.02
CA LEU A 365 -5.52 -19.80 13.70
C LEU A 365 -5.41 -19.55 12.20
N ALA A 366 -4.51 -20.27 11.50
CA ALA A 366 -4.34 -20.12 10.06
C ALA A 366 -5.61 -20.56 9.30
N ALA A 367 -6.22 -21.69 9.67
CA ALA A 367 -7.48 -22.12 9.11
C ALA A 367 -8.59 -21.08 9.34
N ARG A 368 -8.68 -20.53 10.57
CA ARG A 368 -9.64 -19.49 10.88
C ARG A 368 -9.42 -18.20 10.07
N ALA A 369 -8.17 -17.84 9.79
CA ALA A 369 -7.86 -16.68 8.95
C ALA A 369 -8.42 -16.84 7.53
N VAL A 370 -8.25 -18.01 6.92
CA VAL A 370 -8.79 -18.30 5.58
C VAL A 370 -10.33 -18.34 5.59
N GLU A 371 -10.96 -18.93 6.62
CA GLU A 371 -12.42 -18.88 6.76
C GLU A 371 -12.97 -17.46 6.83
N LEU A 372 -12.25 -16.54 7.49
CA LEU A 372 -12.63 -15.14 7.62
C LEU A 372 -12.36 -14.33 6.36
N ASP A 373 -11.28 -14.63 5.66
CA ASP A 373 -10.87 -13.94 4.42
C ASP A 373 -9.93 -14.83 3.59
N ASP A 374 -10.48 -15.56 2.62
CA ASP A 374 -9.76 -16.46 1.70
C ASP A 374 -8.94 -15.71 0.63
N SER A 375 -9.09 -14.41 0.57
CA SER A 375 -8.33 -13.55 -0.33
C SER A 375 -7.19 -12.79 0.36
N ASP A 376 -6.91 -13.10 1.64
CA ASP A 376 -5.73 -12.58 2.35
C ASP A 376 -4.49 -13.45 2.05
N PRO A 377 -3.46 -12.93 1.34
CA PRO A 377 -2.25 -13.70 1.06
C PRO A 377 -1.50 -14.14 2.32
N TRP A 378 -1.63 -13.43 3.45
CA TRP A 378 -1.02 -13.82 4.73
C TRP A 378 -1.70 -15.04 5.35
N ALA A 379 -3.00 -15.23 5.13
CA ALA A 379 -3.71 -16.40 5.60
C ALA A 379 -3.20 -17.67 4.92
N HIS A 380 -3.03 -17.62 3.59
CA HIS A 380 -2.44 -18.71 2.82
C HIS A 380 -0.94 -18.93 3.14
N LEU A 381 -0.17 -17.87 3.36
CA LEU A 381 1.21 -17.97 3.84
C LEU A 381 1.27 -18.73 5.17
N ALA A 382 0.38 -18.43 6.12
CA ALA A 382 0.34 -19.09 7.42
C ALA A 382 -0.06 -20.57 7.28
N LEU A 383 -1.04 -20.92 6.43
CA LEU A 383 -1.42 -22.31 6.15
C LEU A 383 -0.26 -23.09 5.51
N GLY A 384 0.36 -22.52 4.49
CA GLY A 384 1.53 -23.13 3.84
C GLY A 384 2.66 -23.40 4.83
N PHE A 385 2.88 -22.48 5.77
CA PHE A 385 3.91 -22.67 6.79
C PHE A 385 3.52 -23.73 7.82
N VAL A 386 2.25 -23.89 8.17
CA VAL A 386 1.75 -25.04 8.97
C VAL A 386 2.02 -26.35 8.24
N ALA A 387 1.67 -26.45 6.97
CA ALA A 387 1.89 -27.63 6.15
C ALA A 387 3.38 -27.96 6.03
N PHE A 388 4.25 -26.99 5.77
CA PHE A 388 5.71 -27.13 5.76
C PHE A 388 6.24 -27.69 7.09
N THR A 389 5.79 -27.14 8.21
CA THR A 389 6.20 -27.60 9.55
C THR A 389 5.80 -29.05 9.80
N ARG A 390 4.68 -29.49 9.23
CA ARG A 390 4.17 -30.87 9.30
C ARG A 390 4.71 -31.79 8.21
N ARG A 391 5.66 -31.32 7.41
CA ARG A 391 6.27 -32.05 6.27
C ARG A 391 5.28 -32.45 5.19
N ARG A 392 4.18 -31.70 5.08
CA ARG A 392 3.21 -31.86 4.00
C ARG A 392 3.58 -30.92 2.86
N THR A 393 4.64 -31.30 2.14
CA THR A 393 5.34 -30.42 1.19
C THR A 393 4.44 -29.94 0.07
N ASP A 394 3.63 -30.83 -0.54
CA ASP A 394 2.78 -30.44 -1.66
C ASP A 394 1.67 -29.47 -1.23
N GLU A 395 1.04 -29.71 -0.07
CA GLU A 395 0.09 -28.74 0.50
C GLU A 395 0.75 -27.38 0.80
N ALA A 396 1.99 -27.39 1.30
CA ALA A 396 2.71 -26.15 1.56
C ALA A 396 2.99 -25.38 0.27
N VAL A 397 3.39 -26.07 -0.81
CA VAL A 397 3.62 -25.48 -2.12
C VAL A 397 2.33 -24.87 -2.69
N GLU A 398 1.20 -25.59 -2.62
CA GLU A 398 -0.12 -25.11 -3.07
C GLU A 398 -0.52 -23.83 -2.34
N GLU A 399 -0.42 -23.81 -1.01
CA GLU A 399 -0.82 -22.64 -0.22
C GLU A 399 0.10 -21.43 -0.45
N PHE A 400 1.43 -21.62 -0.59
CA PHE A 400 2.33 -20.54 -0.94
C PHE A 400 2.09 -20.04 -2.36
N GLN A 401 1.77 -20.92 -3.31
CA GLN A 401 1.39 -20.51 -4.65
C GLN A 401 0.07 -19.70 -4.63
N ARG A 402 -0.91 -20.13 -3.84
CA ARG A 402 -2.15 -19.37 -3.67
C ARG A 402 -1.89 -17.98 -3.10
N ALA A 403 -0.97 -17.83 -2.13
CA ALA A 403 -0.55 -16.53 -1.62
C ALA A 403 0.08 -15.65 -2.72
N LEU A 404 0.86 -16.26 -3.63
CA LEU A 404 1.48 -15.58 -4.77
C LEU A 404 0.48 -15.22 -5.88
N ASP A 405 -0.53 -16.03 -6.13
CA ASP A 405 -1.61 -15.72 -7.06
C ASP A 405 -2.40 -14.48 -6.58
N LEU A 406 -2.61 -14.36 -5.26
CA LEU A 406 -3.24 -13.20 -4.64
C LEU A 406 -2.34 -11.96 -4.62
N ASN A 407 -1.05 -12.14 -4.36
CA ASN A 407 -0.05 -11.08 -4.36
C ASN A 407 1.29 -11.57 -4.97
N PRO A 408 1.50 -11.38 -6.30
CA PRO A 408 2.74 -11.79 -6.97
C PRO A 408 4.02 -11.10 -6.46
N ASN A 409 3.88 -10.01 -5.71
CA ASN A 409 4.99 -9.26 -5.13
C ASN A 409 5.25 -9.61 -3.66
N PHE A 410 4.72 -10.73 -3.18
CA PHE A 410 4.83 -11.14 -1.78
C PHE A 410 6.18 -11.83 -1.53
N ALA A 411 7.21 -11.04 -1.18
CA ALA A 411 8.57 -11.52 -0.95
C ALA A 411 8.62 -12.68 0.09
N ALA A 412 7.84 -12.59 1.17
CA ALA A 412 7.79 -13.64 2.18
C ALA A 412 7.27 -14.98 1.61
N ALA A 413 6.23 -14.95 0.76
CA ALA A 413 5.71 -16.17 0.14
C ALA A 413 6.73 -16.81 -0.82
N HIS A 414 7.41 -16.01 -1.63
CA HIS A 414 8.53 -16.49 -2.45
C HIS A 414 9.63 -17.11 -1.57
N GLY A 415 9.99 -16.44 -0.47
CA GLY A 415 11.05 -16.94 0.43
C GLY A 415 10.69 -18.27 1.07
N PHE A 416 9.48 -18.44 1.61
CA PHE A 416 9.05 -19.68 2.24
C PHE A 416 8.77 -20.81 1.23
N LEU A 417 8.28 -20.47 0.04
CA LEU A 417 8.18 -21.43 -1.07
C LEU A 417 9.58 -21.96 -1.44
N GLY A 418 10.55 -21.05 -1.61
CA GLY A 418 11.94 -21.44 -1.86
C GLY A 418 12.54 -22.32 -0.76
N CYS A 419 12.30 -21.98 0.52
CA CYS A 419 12.70 -22.84 1.65
C CYS A 419 12.09 -24.24 1.56
N THR A 420 10.80 -24.34 1.28
CA THR A 420 10.07 -25.61 1.18
C THR A 420 10.63 -26.48 0.06
N LEU A 421 10.83 -25.90 -1.11
CA LEU A 421 11.39 -26.58 -2.29
C LEU A 421 12.84 -27.02 -2.06
N ALA A 422 13.64 -26.23 -1.33
CA ALA A 422 15.01 -26.61 -0.96
C ALA A 422 15.05 -27.86 -0.05
N PHE A 423 14.08 -27.96 0.86
CA PHE A 423 13.97 -29.09 1.79
C PHE A 423 13.40 -30.37 1.14
N ASP A 424 12.82 -30.19 -0.05
CA ASP A 424 12.33 -31.29 -0.91
C ASP A 424 13.26 -31.62 -2.09
N ALA A 425 14.46 -31.04 -2.13
CA ALA A 425 15.44 -31.17 -3.20
C ALA A 425 14.98 -30.69 -4.60
N ARG A 426 13.94 -29.86 -4.70
CA ARG A 426 13.55 -29.15 -5.93
C ARG A 426 14.46 -27.92 -6.09
N SER A 427 15.76 -28.17 -6.23
CA SER A 427 16.83 -27.20 -5.97
C SER A 427 16.81 -25.98 -6.88
N ASP A 428 16.56 -26.14 -8.19
CA ASP A 428 16.60 -25.02 -9.13
C ASP A 428 15.39 -24.08 -8.91
N GLN A 429 14.19 -24.64 -8.73
CA GLN A 429 13.01 -23.86 -8.36
C GLN A 429 13.19 -23.14 -7.00
N ALA A 430 13.82 -23.81 -6.03
CA ALA A 430 14.12 -23.22 -4.73
C ALA A 430 15.03 -22.00 -4.86
N ILE A 431 16.05 -22.08 -5.71
CA ILE A 431 17.00 -20.98 -5.96
C ILE A 431 16.25 -19.81 -6.60
N ASP A 432 15.48 -20.07 -7.67
CA ASP A 432 14.73 -19.03 -8.39
C ASP A 432 13.82 -18.23 -7.45
N HIS A 433 12.98 -18.92 -6.67
CA HIS A 433 12.07 -18.28 -5.73
C HIS A 433 12.81 -17.54 -4.61
N THR A 434 13.86 -18.14 -4.05
CA THR A 434 14.61 -17.50 -2.94
C THR A 434 15.37 -16.28 -3.41
N GLU A 435 16.00 -16.33 -4.60
CA GLU A 435 16.66 -15.17 -5.18
C GLU A 435 15.67 -14.07 -5.54
N GLN A 436 14.47 -14.43 -6.02
CA GLN A 436 13.41 -13.46 -6.28
C GLN A 436 12.97 -12.76 -4.99
N ALA A 437 12.80 -13.48 -3.88
CA ALA A 437 12.50 -12.90 -2.57
C ALA A 437 13.57 -11.90 -2.13
N ILE A 438 14.86 -12.26 -2.24
CA ILE A 438 15.98 -11.39 -1.88
C ILE A 438 16.03 -10.16 -2.81
N ARG A 439 15.78 -10.33 -4.09
CA ARG A 439 15.72 -9.20 -5.05
C ARG A 439 14.57 -8.25 -4.77
N MET A 440 13.42 -8.76 -4.31
CA MET A 440 12.27 -7.94 -3.93
C MET A 440 12.52 -7.16 -2.64
N SER A 441 13.20 -7.76 -1.67
CA SER A 441 13.46 -7.16 -0.36
C SER A 441 14.93 -7.33 0.07
N PRO A 442 15.88 -6.58 -0.53
CA PRO A 442 17.32 -6.77 -0.31
C PRO A 442 17.78 -6.44 1.12
N HIS A 443 17.01 -5.65 1.85
CA HIS A 443 17.29 -5.26 3.24
C HIS A 443 16.36 -5.95 4.26
N ASP A 444 15.70 -7.04 3.86
CA ASP A 444 14.83 -7.80 4.76
C ASP A 444 15.63 -8.43 5.90
N PRO A 445 15.22 -8.27 7.16
CA PRO A 445 15.83 -8.93 8.30
C PRO A 445 15.87 -10.47 8.17
N GLN A 446 15.00 -11.06 7.35
CA GLN A 446 14.97 -12.50 7.08
C GLN A 446 15.96 -12.97 6.02
N ASN A 447 16.71 -12.09 5.37
CA ASN A 447 17.67 -12.51 4.33
C ASN A 447 18.73 -13.50 4.82
N ALA A 448 19.02 -13.52 6.13
CA ALA A 448 19.84 -14.56 6.72
C ALA A 448 19.19 -15.96 6.56
N LEU A 449 17.88 -16.08 6.79
CA LEU A 449 17.13 -17.33 6.60
C LEU A 449 17.09 -17.72 5.11
N LEU A 450 16.91 -16.76 4.22
CA LEU A 450 16.89 -16.99 2.78
C LEU A 450 18.27 -17.43 2.26
N ASN A 451 19.37 -16.89 2.79
CA ASN A 451 20.71 -17.39 2.51
C ASN A 451 20.92 -18.84 3.02
N ALA A 452 20.33 -19.20 4.17
CA ALA A 452 20.36 -20.60 4.64
C ALA A 452 19.52 -21.52 3.72
N ALA A 453 18.41 -21.04 3.16
CA ALA A 453 17.62 -21.79 2.17
C ALA A 453 18.38 -21.97 0.83
N LEU A 454 19.06 -20.93 0.33
CA LEU A 454 19.97 -21.07 -0.82
C LEU A 454 21.07 -22.08 -0.56
N ALA A 455 21.68 -22.04 0.64
CA ALA A 455 22.67 -23.02 1.02
C ALA A 455 22.09 -24.45 1.00
N ALA A 456 20.87 -24.65 1.49
CA ALA A 456 20.20 -25.96 1.46
C ALA A 456 19.89 -26.40 0.02
N ALA A 457 19.42 -25.52 -0.85
CA ALA A 457 19.16 -25.81 -2.25
C ALA A 457 20.43 -26.22 -3.00
N HIS A 458 21.52 -25.47 -2.85
CA HIS A 458 22.82 -25.80 -3.43
C HIS A 458 23.39 -27.09 -2.86
N TYR A 459 23.20 -27.33 -1.55
CA TYR A 459 23.61 -28.58 -0.88
C TYR A 459 22.91 -29.79 -1.48
N GLN A 460 21.57 -29.71 -1.66
CA GLN A 460 20.80 -30.80 -2.24
C GLN A 460 21.18 -31.05 -3.71
N ALA A 461 21.52 -29.97 -4.46
CA ALA A 461 22.02 -30.05 -5.82
C ALA A 461 23.47 -30.59 -5.94
N GLY A 462 24.17 -30.84 -4.83
CA GLY A 462 25.57 -31.25 -4.83
C GLY A 462 26.58 -30.13 -5.08
N ARG A 463 26.15 -28.88 -5.15
CA ARG A 463 26.98 -27.67 -5.32
C ARG A 463 27.51 -27.19 -3.97
N TYR A 464 28.36 -28.04 -3.34
CA TYR A 464 28.78 -27.86 -1.93
C TYR A 464 29.60 -26.58 -1.71
N ALA A 465 30.40 -26.14 -2.68
CA ALA A 465 31.16 -24.90 -2.57
C ALA A 465 30.27 -23.68 -2.44
N ASP A 466 29.20 -23.62 -3.26
CA ASP A 466 28.19 -22.54 -3.20
C ASP A 466 27.40 -22.63 -1.89
N ALA A 467 27.02 -23.85 -1.47
CA ALA A 467 26.34 -24.08 -0.21
C ALA A 467 27.13 -23.56 1.00
N VAL A 468 28.47 -23.78 1.02
CA VAL A 468 29.36 -23.22 2.04
C VAL A 468 29.35 -21.69 1.99
N GLY A 469 29.38 -21.09 0.80
CA GLY A 469 29.35 -19.65 0.61
C GLY A 469 28.08 -19.00 1.16
N PHE A 470 26.92 -19.57 0.82
CA PHE A 470 25.61 -19.07 1.29
C PHE A 470 25.39 -19.35 2.79
N GLY A 471 25.80 -20.53 3.30
CA GLY A 471 25.74 -20.84 4.72
C GLY A 471 26.57 -19.87 5.56
N ARG A 472 27.78 -19.53 5.11
CA ARG A 472 28.62 -18.51 5.75
C ARG A 472 27.94 -17.14 5.79
N ARG A 473 27.33 -16.69 4.67
CA ARG A 473 26.58 -15.42 4.62
C ARG A 473 25.42 -15.42 5.60
N ALA A 474 24.67 -16.50 5.70
CA ALA A 474 23.56 -16.63 6.64
C ALA A 474 24.01 -16.40 8.09
N ILE A 475 25.12 -17.03 8.51
CA ILE A 475 25.69 -16.88 9.85
C ILE A 475 26.26 -15.48 10.08
N GLN A 476 26.91 -14.87 9.07
CA GLN A 476 27.44 -13.52 9.17
C GLN A 476 26.33 -12.46 9.33
N GLN A 477 25.20 -12.64 8.66
CA GLN A 477 24.05 -11.74 8.78
C GLN A 477 23.31 -11.92 10.10
N ARG A 478 23.20 -13.16 10.59
CA ARG A 478 22.52 -13.49 11.83
C ARG A 478 23.20 -14.66 12.52
N PHE A 479 24.09 -14.32 13.44
CA PHE A 479 24.93 -15.32 14.13
C PHE A 479 24.11 -16.38 14.89
N GLU A 480 22.97 -16.01 15.48
CA GLU A 480 22.11 -16.91 16.25
C GLU A 480 21.22 -17.83 15.39
N LEU A 481 21.28 -17.71 14.05
CA LEU A 481 20.44 -18.50 13.16
C LEU A 481 20.91 -19.97 13.11
N THR A 482 20.29 -20.83 13.90
CA THR A 482 20.62 -22.24 14.01
C THR A 482 20.63 -22.99 12.68
N ASN A 483 19.65 -22.72 11.81
CA ASN A 483 19.56 -23.33 10.49
C ASN A 483 20.75 -22.96 9.60
N GLY A 484 21.27 -21.73 9.71
CA GLY A 484 22.50 -21.32 9.03
C GLY A 484 23.70 -22.14 9.45
N HIS A 485 23.89 -22.34 10.75
CA HIS A 485 24.98 -23.19 11.28
C HIS A 485 24.84 -24.64 10.85
N ARG A 486 23.63 -25.21 10.91
CA ARG A 486 23.40 -26.60 10.50
C ARG A 486 23.77 -26.83 9.05
N ILE A 487 23.28 -26.00 8.13
CA ILE A 487 23.58 -26.20 6.71
C ILE A 487 25.05 -25.91 6.40
N TYR A 488 25.70 -24.99 7.11
CA TYR A 488 27.10 -24.68 6.95
C TYR A 488 27.98 -25.87 7.36
N VAL A 489 27.73 -26.52 8.52
CA VAL A 489 28.42 -27.73 8.96
C VAL A 489 28.30 -28.85 7.93
N ALA A 490 27.08 -29.17 7.52
CA ALA A 490 26.84 -30.24 6.56
C ALA A 490 27.52 -29.96 5.22
N SER A 491 27.50 -28.71 4.76
CA SER A 491 28.12 -28.29 3.50
C SER A 491 29.64 -28.39 3.51
N LEU A 492 30.29 -27.96 4.60
CA LEU A 492 31.73 -28.10 4.78
C LEU A 492 32.15 -29.58 4.75
N ALA A 493 31.41 -30.42 5.46
CA ALA A 493 31.71 -31.86 5.52
C ALA A 493 31.58 -32.54 4.15
N GLN A 494 30.53 -32.21 3.38
CA GLN A 494 30.35 -32.77 2.04
C GLN A 494 31.34 -32.18 1.02
N ALA A 495 31.82 -30.93 1.24
CA ALA A 495 32.89 -30.32 0.45
C ALA A 495 34.29 -30.89 0.78
N GLY A 496 34.41 -31.89 1.69
CA GLY A 496 35.68 -32.47 2.11
C GLY A 496 36.50 -31.62 3.10
N ARG A 497 35.96 -30.52 3.58
CA ARG A 497 36.60 -29.57 4.52
C ARG A 497 36.34 -30.04 5.98
N ILE A 498 36.82 -31.24 6.31
CA ILE A 498 36.41 -31.97 7.53
C ILE A 498 36.81 -31.21 8.81
N ASP A 499 38.02 -30.64 8.87
CA ASP A 499 38.50 -29.97 10.09
C ASP A 499 37.69 -28.69 10.34
N GLU A 500 37.33 -27.94 9.28
CA GLU A 500 36.47 -26.79 9.39
C GLU A 500 35.02 -27.21 9.76
N ALA A 501 34.53 -28.33 9.24
CA ALA A 501 33.23 -28.86 9.59
C ALA A 501 33.16 -29.22 11.08
N ARG A 502 34.21 -29.86 11.64
CA ARG A 502 34.31 -30.18 13.07
C ARG A 502 34.33 -28.92 13.95
N ALA A 503 35.10 -27.90 13.56
CA ALA A 503 35.14 -26.64 14.28
C ALA A 503 33.75 -25.93 14.25
N ALA A 504 33.09 -25.92 13.09
CA ALA A 504 31.74 -25.36 12.94
C ALA A 504 30.70 -26.19 13.74
N LEU A 505 30.83 -27.51 13.81
CA LEU A 505 29.96 -28.37 14.61
C LEU A 505 30.11 -28.09 16.11
N ALA A 506 31.35 -27.97 16.60
CA ALA A 506 31.60 -27.62 18.00
C ALA A 506 30.90 -26.28 18.35
N ARG A 507 30.99 -25.30 17.45
CA ARG A 507 30.30 -24.00 17.64
C ARG A 507 28.77 -24.13 17.63
N LEU A 508 28.22 -24.96 16.76
CA LEU A 508 26.79 -25.24 16.74
C LEU A 508 26.33 -25.93 18.05
N GLN A 509 27.10 -26.83 18.58
CA GLN A 509 26.79 -27.52 19.84
C GLN A 509 26.88 -26.59 21.07
N GLU A 510 27.80 -25.60 21.06
CA GLU A 510 27.82 -24.56 22.09
C GLU A 510 26.54 -23.73 22.09
N LEU A 511 26.02 -23.36 20.91
CA LEU A 511 24.80 -22.58 20.75
C LEU A 511 23.52 -23.39 20.99
N HIS A 512 23.54 -24.68 20.63
CA HIS A 512 22.41 -25.59 20.64
C HIS A 512 22.84 -26.98 21.10
N PRO A 513 23.02 -27.18 22.41
CA PRO A 513 23.51 -28.45 22.98
C PRO A 513 22.64 -29.67 22.65
N GLU A 514 21.35 -29.47 22.40
CA GLU A 514 20.40 -30.53 22.04
C GLU A 514 20.56 -31.05 20.62
N ASN A 515 21.41 -30.44 19.80
CA ASN A 515 21.57 -30.77 18.40
C ASN A 515 22.26 -32.09 18.20
N SER A 516 21.50 -33.18 18.07
CA SER A 516 21.94 -34.55 17.77
C SER A 516 21.33 -35.03 16.46
N ILE A 517 21.83 -36.15 15.91
CA ILE A 517 21.24 -36.80 14.72
C ILE A 517 19.73 -37.01 14.91
N ALA A 518 19.33 -37.60 16.05
CA ALA A 518 17.94 -37.89 16.35
C ALA A 518 17.09 -36.60 16.50
N TRP A 519 17.68 -35.55 17.06
CA TRP A 519 16.98 -34.26 17.17
C TRP A 519 16.76 -33.61 15.79
N ILE A 520 17.79 -33.61 14.91
CA ILE A 520 17.72 -33.09 13.55
C ILE A 520 16.64 -33.84 12.76
N GLU A 521 16.68 -35.17 12.78
CA GLU A 521 15.74 -36.02 12.07
C GLU A 521 14.28 -35.74 12.49
N ARG A 522 14.05 -35.51 13.78
CA ARG A 522 12.70 -35.21 14.31
C ARG A 522 12.23 -33.81 13.99
N ASN A 523 13.12 -32.82 14.06
CA ASN A 523 12.70 -31.39 14.12
C ASN A 523 12.96 -30.60 12.84
N VAL A 524 13.83 -31.05 11.94
CA VAL A 524 14.10 -30.35 10.68
C VAL A 524 13.19 -30.90 9.58
N PRO A 525 12.43 -30.07 8.84
CA PRO A 525 11.36 -30.54 7.96
C PRO A 525 11.83 -30.96 6.55
N TYR A 526 12.98 -31.63 6.43
CA TYR A 526 13.37 -32.25 5.16
C TYR A 526 12.49 -33.45 4.83
N THR A 527 12.23 -33.68 3.55
CA THR A 527 11.68 -34.96 3.06
C THR A 527 12.70 -36.11 3.22
N PRO A 528 12.30 -37.38 3.21
CA PRO A 528 13.17 -38.50 3.61
C PRO A 528 14.51 -38.59 2.87
N GLY A 529 14.54 -38.46 1.55
CA GLY A 529 15.78 -38.53 0.75
C GLY A 529 16.75 -37.39 1.08
N PRO A 530 16.33 -36.12 0.95
CA PRO A 530 17.09 -34.95 1.40
C PRO A 530 17.57 -35.02 2.84
N MET A 531 16.75 -35.54 3.77
CA MET A 531 17.12 -35.73 5.16
C MET A 531 18.31 -36.70 5.30
N ALA A 532 18.27 -37.86 4.63
CA ALA A 532 19.36 -38.84 4.69
C ALA A 532 20.69 -38.22 4.24
N LYS A 533 20.69 -37.48 3.15
CA LYS A 533 21.85 -36.75 2.63
C LYS A 533 22.35 -35.68 3.63
N PHE A 534 21.42 -34.93 4.25
CA PHE A 534 21.76 -33.93 5.24
C PHE A 534 22.43 -34.53 6.49
N LEU A 535 21.88 -35.64 7.02
CA LEU A 535 22.44 -36.35 8.16
C LEU A 535 23.81 -37.00 7.85
N GLU A 536 24.03 -37.43 6.60
CA GLU A 536 25.35 -37.92 6.17
C GLU A 536 26.42 -36.81 6.34
N GLY A 537 26.13 -35.58 5.96
CA GLY A 537 27.04 -34.45 6.18
C GLY A 537 27.41 -34.27 7.65
N PHE A 538 26.44 -34.38 8.56
CA PHE A 538 26.71 -34.31 10.00
C PHE A 538 27.52 -35.46 10.53
N ARG A 539 27.25 -36.70 10.07
CA ARG A 539 28.05 -37.87 10.44
C ARG A 539 29.51 -37.71 9.99
N LYS A 540 29.77 -37.19 8.78
CA LYS A 540 31.13 -36.87 8.31
C LYS A 540 31.82 -35.80 9.17
N ALA A 541 31.07 -34.85 9.72
CA ALA A 541 31.57 -33.84 10.65
C ALA A 541 31.82 -34.37 12.07
N GLY A 542 31.36 -35.62 12.38
CA GLY A 542 31.55 -36.27 13.68
C GLY A 542 30.38 -36.18 14.65
N LEU A 543 29.19 -35.75 14.22
CA LEU A 543 27.98 -35.80 15.06
C LEU A 543 27.45 -37.24 15.15
N GLN A 544 27.15 -37.70 16.36
CA GLN A 544 26.58 -39.02 16.66
C GLN A 544 25.05 -38.97 16.88
#